data_7a49e1f1e02c16b9336795ae79897ee7
#
_entry.id   7a49e1f1e02c16b9336795ae79897ee7
#
_cell.length_a   1.000
_cell.length_b   1.000
_cell.length_c   1.000
_cell.angle_alpha   90.00
_cell.angle_beta   90.00
_cell.angle_gamma   90.00
#
_symmetry.space_group_name_H-M   'P 1'
#
loop_
_entity.id
_entity.type
_entity.pdbx_description
1 polymer ?
#
loop_
_entity_poly.entity_id
_entity_poly.type
_entity_poly.pdbx_seq_one_letter_code
_entity_poly.pdbx_strand_id
1 'polypeptide(L)'
;MAMSERLLKAWYEGHPALALLRPLESLYRRVVQRKRARFVAGEGEIYQAPVPVVVVGNITVGGTGKTPLILWLIEHCRRSGLRVGVVSRGYGAKPPQLPWRVEADHSAEVAGDEPLLIVQRSGVPLMIDPDRSRAVKALLASEPLDLILSDDGLQHYRLARDLELVLIDAARGLGNRRCLPAGPLREPVERLHSVDAVLYNGAASDREEGFAFRLQPTALVNLHSGERQPVTYFPQDQQVHAVAGIGNPQRFFNTLETLHWQPLPHAFADHAPYSAEVLSFTPSLPLVMTEKDAVKCRAFAQPDWWYLAVDAVPSPAFVAWFDTQLMRLLPNRLLP
;
A
#
# COMPACT_ATOMS: atom_id res chain seq x y z
N MET A 1 -3.75 19.88 15.52
CA MET A 1 -3.08 19.36 14.31
C MET A 1 -1.63 19.04 14.64
N ALA A 2 -1.23 17.78 14.48
CA ALA A 2 0.16 17.37 14.68
C ALA A 2 1.09 18.08 13.65
N MET A 3 2.37 18.24 13.99
CA MET A 3 3.35 18.89 13.09
C MET A 3 3.44 18.22 11.73
N SER A 4 3.25 16.89 11.68
CA SER A 4 3.21 16.09 10.45
C SER A 4 2.02 16.45 9.53
N GLU A 5 0.85 16.72 10.08
CA GLU A 5 -0.34 17.10 9.30
C GLU A 5 -0.20 18.50 8.69
N ARG A 6 0.39 19.44 9.43
CA ARG A 6 0.68 20.78 8.92
C ARG A 6 1.68 20.74 7.77
N LEU A 7 2.69 19.89 7.86
CA LEU A 7 3.68 19.73 6.82
C LEU A 7 3.08 19.08 5.57
N LEU A 8 2.27 18.01 5.75
CA LEU A 8 1.53 17.39 4.66
C LEU A 8 0.63 18.40 3.93
N LYS A 9 -0.16 19.16 4.68
CA LYS A 9 -1.01 20.21 4.12
C LYS A 9 -0.19 21.23 3.32
N ALA A 10 0.92 21.70 3.88
CA ALA A 10 1.82 22.63 3.21
C ALA A 10 2.38 22.08 1.89
N TRP A 11 2.71 20.80 1.80
CA TRP A 11 3.22 20.17 0.58
C TRP A 11 2.19 20.09 -0.55
N TYR A 12 0.90 19.94 -0.22
CA TYR A 12 -0.17 19.79 -1.22
C TYR A 12 -0.88 21.10 -1.52
N GLU A 13 -1.05 21.99 -0.55
CA GLU A 13 -1.72 23.30 -0.74
C GLU A 13 -0.73 24.44 -1.06
N GLY A 14 0.57 24.21 -0.80
CA GLY A 14 1.62 25.21 -0.95
C GLY A 14 1.76 26.10 0.30
N HIS A 15 3.00 26.29 0.75
CA HIS A 15 3.31 27.21 1.83
C HIS A 15 4.67 27.89 1.59
N PRO A 16 4.78 29.24 1.72
CA PRO A 16 6.01 29.97 1.41
C PRO A 16 7.23 29.50 2.22
N ALA A 17 7.02 29.09 3.47
CA ALA A 17 8.10 28.61 4.34
C ALA A 17 8.80 27.34 3.82
N LEU A 18 8.18 26.58 2.91
CA LEU A 18 8.84 25.44 2.27
C LEU A 18 10.06 25.86 1.44
N ALA A 19 10.16 27.13 1.03
CA ALA A 19 11.30 27.66 0.33
C ALA A 19 12.59 27.55 1.16
N LEU A 20 12.49 27.65 2.48
CA LEU A 20 13.62 27.51 3.41
C LEU A 20 14.20 26.08 3.41
N LEU A 21 13.42 25.09 3.01
CA LEU A 21 13.84 23.69 2.95
C LEU A 21 14.50 23.30 1.61
N ARG A 22 14.53 24.20 0.62
CA ARG A 22 15.13 23.93 -0.71
C ARG A 22 16.59 23.49 -0.69
N PRO A 23 17.49 24.05 0.14
CA PRO A 23 18.87 23.58 0.20
C PRO A 23 18.95 22.09 0.65
N LEU A 24 18.14 21.71 1.64
CA LEU A 24 18.06 20.31 2.13
C LEU A 24 17.43 19.39 1.08
N GLU A 25 16.42 19.84 0.36
CA GLU A 25 15.85 19.11 -0.79
C GLU A 25 16.93 18.85 -1.85
N SER A 26 17.73 19.86 -2.18
CA SER A 26 18.77 19.71 -3.19
C SER A 26 19.83 18.67 -2.79
N LEU A 27 20.19 18.62 -1.52
CA LEU A 27 21.10 17.59 -0.98
C LEU A 27 20.43 16.21 -1.04
N TYR A 28 19.18 16.08 -0.56
CA TYR A 28 18.41 14.85 -0.60
C TYR A 28 18.29 14.31 -2.04
N ARG A 29 17.88 15.18 -2.98
CA ARG A 29 17.77 14.84 -4.40
C ARG A 29 19.06 14.30 -4.99
N ARG A 30 20.21 14.93 -4.69
CA ARG A 30 21.53 14.45 -5.13
C ARG A 30 21.85 13.05 -4.58
N VAL A 31 21.54 12.79 -3.31
CA VAL A 31 21.76 11.48 -2.69
C VAL A 31 20.91 10.41 -3.37
N VAL A 32 19.62 10.67 -3.56
CA VAL A 32 18.68 9.72 -4.21
C VAL A 32 19.09 9.47 -5.66
N GLN A 33 19.43 10.52 -6.42
CA GLN A 33 19.87 10.40 -7.81
C GLN A 33 21.18 9.60 -7.93
N ARG A 34 22.16 9.84 -7.04
CA ARG A 34 23.42 9.06 -7.01
C ARG A 34 23.17 7.59 -6.71
N LYS A 35 22.30 7.31 -5.71
CA LYS A 35 21.94 5.92 -5.36
C LYS A 35 21.34 5.20 -6.56
N ARG A 36 20.43 5.87 -7.30
CA ARG A 36 19.80 5.31 -8.49
C ARG A 36 20.80 5.16 -9.65
N ALA A 37 21.65 6.18 -9.90
CA ALA A 37 22.64 6.14 -10.96
C ALA A 37 23.60 4.95 -10.81
N ARG A 38 24.04 4.67 -9.58
CA ARG A 38 24.85 3.49 -9.27
C ARG A 38 24.15 2.17 -9.60
N PHE A 39 22.86 2.08 -9.27
CA PHE A 39 22.04 0.91 -9.63
C PHE A 39 21.94 0.74 -11.16
N VAL A 40 21.62 1.82 -11.90
CA VAL A 40 21.51 1.79 -13.36
C VAL A 40 22.86 1.46 -14.02
N ALA A 41 23.96 1.91 -13.44
CA ALA A 41 25.32 1.57 -13.90
C ALA A 41 25.75 0.13 -13.55
N GLY A 42 24.92 -0.63 -12.84
CA GLY A 42 25.28 -1.98 -12.37
C GLY A 42 26.33 -1.95 -11.24
N GLU A 43 26.53 -0.81 -10.59
CA GLU A 43 27.49 -0.68 -9.51
C GLU A 43 26.92 -1.17 -8.18
N GLY A 44 27.68 -1.99 -7.46
CA GLY A 44 27.33 -2.54 -6.18
C GLY A 44 26.75 -3.94 -6.27
N GLU A 45 26.45 -4.50 -5.11
CA GLU A 45 25.85 -5.83 -5.00
C GLU A 45 24.35 -5.77 -5.31
N ILE A 46 23.95 -6.22 -6.49
CA ILE A 46 22.56 -6.31 -6.91
C ILE A 46 22.19 -7.80 -6.99
N TYR A 47 21.19 -8.20 -6.22
CA TYR A 47 20.71 -9.56 -6.24
C TYR A 47 19.66 -9.74 -7.35
N GLN A 48 19.94 -10.65 -8.27
CA GLN A 48 18.99 -11.12 -9.28
C GLN A 48 18.32 -12.39 -8.78
N ALA A 49 17.00 -12.35 -8.62
CA ALA A 49 16.21 -13.52 -8.26
C ALA A 49 16.09 -14.49 -9.46
N PRO A 50 15.97 -15.80 -9.21
CA PRO A 50 15.77 -16.79 -10.28
C PRO A 50 14.34 -16.79 -10.84
N VAL A 51 13.44 -15.98 -10.28
CA VAL A 51 12.07 -15.78 -10.75
C VAL A 51 11.82 -14.28 -10.92
N PRO A 52 10.87 -13.88 -11.77
CA PRO A 52 10.55 -12.49 -11.97
C PRO A 52 10.17 -11.76 -10.67
N VAL A 53 10.58 -10.50 -10.56
CA VAL A 53 10.29 -9.60 -9.46
C VAL A 53 9.50 -8.40 -9.97
N VAL A 54 8.27 -8.24 -9.50
CA VAL A 54 7.43 -7.07 -9.74
C VAL A 54 7.45 -6.17 -8.51
N VAL A 55 7.95 -4.97 -8.67
CA VAL A 55 7.98 -3.97 -7.59
C VAL A 55 6.74 -3.10 -7.67
N VAL A 56 6.02 -3.01 -6.56
CA VAL A 56 4.90 -2.10 -6.38
C VAL A 56 5.32 -1.02 -5.39
N GLY A 57 5.23 0.23 -5.79
CA GLY A 57 5.70 1.33 -4.94
C GLY A 57 5.06 2.67 -5.27
N ASN A 58 5.56 3.70 -4.63
CA ASN A 58 5.18 5.09 -4.91
C ASN A 58 6.38 6.02 -4.76
N ILE A 59 6.32 7.18 -5.41
CA ILE A 59 7.32 8.23 -5.27
C ILE A 59 6.92 9.33 -4.29
N THR A 60 5.70 9.29 -3.75
CA THR A 60 5.20 10.23 -2.73
C THR A 60 5.19 9.58 -1.36
N VAL A 61 5.22 10.37 -0.29
CA VAL A 61 4.88 9.88 1.05
C VAL A 61 3.36 9.78 1.22
N GLY A 62 2.91 8.80 2.01
CA GLY A 62 1.49 8.57 2.32
C GLY A 62 0.85 7.43 1.56
N GLY A 63 -0.42 7.18 1.85
CA GLY A 63 -1.19 6.07 1.28
C GLY A 63 -1.63 6.36 -0.15
N THR A 64 -1.20 5.51 -1.08
CA THR A 64 -1.56 5.59 -2.51
C THR A 64 -2.43 4.42 -2.98
N GLY A 65 -2.75 3.45 -2.10
CA GLY A 65 -3.52 2.26 -2.44
C GLY A 65 -2.67 1.05 -2.84
N LYS A 66 -1.41 0.97 -2.38
CA LYS A 66 -0.50 -0.16 -2.68
C LYS A 66 -1.07 -1.51 -2.25
N THR A 67 -1.48 -1.64 -0.99
CA THR A 67 -1.96 -2.91 -0.44
C THR A 67 -3.15 -3.49 -1.21
N PRO A 68 -4.23 -2.75 -1.53
CA PRO A 68 -5.29 -3.26 -2.39
C PRO A 68 -4.82 -3.67 -3.79
N LEU A 69 -3.88 -2.94 -4.41
CA LEU A 69 -3.34 -3.33 -5.70
C LEU A 69 -2.50 -4.61 -5.60
N ILE A 70 -1.69 -4.78 -4.56
CA ILE A 70 -0.92 -6.01 -4.32
C ILE A 70 -1.86 -7.20 -4.16
N LEU A 71 -2.95 -7.05 -3.41
CA LEU A 71 -3.97 -8.09 -3.25
C LEU A 71 -4.61 -8.46 -4.60
N TRP A 72 -4.92 -7.47 -5.43
CA TRP A 72 -5.42 -7.71 -6.78
C TRP A 72 -4.40 -8.45 -7.65
N LEU A 73 -3.12 -8.03 -7.64
CA LEU A 73 -2.04 -8.68 -8.39
C LEU A 73 -1.85 -10.15 -7.95
N ILE A 74 -1.90 -10.43 -6.65
CA ILE A 74 -1.84 -11.78 -6.10
C ILE A 74 -2.95 -12.64 -6.68
N GLU A 75 -4.19 -12.17 -6.56
CA GLU A 75 -5.36 -12.91 -7.02
C GLU A 75 -5.36 -13.11 -8.54
N HIS A 76 -4.99 -12.08 -9.30
CA HIS A 76 -4.89 -12.13 -10.75
C HIS A 76 -3.83 -13.16 -11.22
N CYS A 77 -2.64 -13.14 -10.62
CA CYS A 77 -1.59 -14.11 -10.93
C CYS A 77 -1.98 -15.55 -10.53
N ARG A 78 -2.66 -15.73 -9.39
CA ARG A 78 -3.14 -17.04 -8.94
C ARG A 78 -4.20 -17.63 -9.85
N ARG A 79 -5.11 -16.82 -10.40
CA ARG A 79 -6.08 -17.25 -11.40
C ARG A 79 -5.41 -17.77 -12.67
N SER A 80 -4.23 -17.26 -12.97
CA SER A 80 -3.37 -17.75 -14.06
C SER A 80 -2.49 -18.96 -13.66
N GLY A 81 -2.73 -19.56 -12.48
CA GLY A 81 -2.00 -20.74 -12.00
C GLY A 81 -0.61 -20.46 -11.44
N LEU A 82 -0.24 -19.19 -11.21
CA LEU A 82 1.10 -18.82 -10.72
C LEU A 82 1.16 -18.88 -9.19
N ARG A 83 2.28 -19.38 -8.67
CA ARG A 83 2.62 -19.35 -7.25
C ARG A 83 3.33 -18.06 -6.95
N VAL A 84 2.66 -17.18 -6.19
CA VAL A 84 3.12 -15.84 -5.86
C VAL A 84 3.63 -15.77 -4.43
N GLY A 85 4.77 -15.13 -4.23
CA GLY A 85 5.26 -14.73 -2.91
C GLY A 85 5.39 -13.21 -2.80
N VAL A 86 5.34 -12.70 -1.58
CA VAL A 86 5.45 -11.26 -1.31
C VAL A 86 6.63 -10.98 -0.40
N VAL A 87 7.37 -9.91 -0.68
CA VAL A 87 8.38 -9.37 0.23
C VAL A 87 8.05 -7.93 0.57
N SER A 88 8.13 -7.57 1.85
CA SER A 88 7.87 -6.22 2.34
C SER A 88 8.95 -5.75 3.31
N ARG A 89 8.98 -4.45 3.60
CA ARG A 89 9.92 -3.89 4.58
C ARG A 89 9.59 -4.31 6.01
N GLY A 90 8.31 -4.56 6.29
CA GLY A 90 7.84 -4.66 7.65
C GLY A 90 7.96 -3.33 8.38
N TYR A 91 7.47 -2.24 7.76
CA TYR A 91 7.53 -0.93 8.42
C TYR A 91 6.74 -0.98 9.73
N GLY A 92 7.36 -0.52 10.84
CA GLY A 92 6.78 -0.57 12.17
C GLY A 92 6.79 -1.95 12.85
N ALA A 93 7.11 -3.02 12.12
CA ALA A 93 7.20 -4.37 12.66
C ALA A 93 8.39 -4.54 13.62
N LYS A 94 8.20 -5.37 14.64
CA LYS A 94 9.22 -5.74 15.63
C LYS A 94 9.33 -7.27 15.74
N PRO A 95 9.76 -7.96 14.66
CA PRO A 95 9.91 -9.40 14.70
C PRO A 95 11.09 -9.81 15.58
N PRO A 96 11.10 -11.03 16.12
CA PRO A 96 12.21 -11.55 16.94
C PRO A 96 13.53 -11.65 16.18
N GLN A 97 13.46 -11.86 14.86
CA GLN A 97 14.61 -12.00 13.97
C GLN A 97 14.27 -11.55 12.56
N LEU A 98 15.28 -11.37 11.70
CA LEU A 98 15.11 -11.03 10.28
C LEU A 98 16.00 -11.98 9.44
N PRO A 99 15.54 -12.41 8.27
CA PRO A 99 14.20 -12.20 7.69
C PRO A 99 13.11 -12.91 8.51
N TRP A 100 11.88 -12.40 8.49
CA TRP A 100 10.77 -12.94 9.26
C TRP A 100 9.59 -13.30 8.35
N ARG A 101 9.12 -14.55 8.44
CA ARG A 101 7.90 -15.01 7.76
C ARG A 101 6.69 -14.51 8.53
N VAL A 102 5.77 -13.90 7.84
CA VAL A 102 4.51 -13.41 8.44
C VAL A 102 3.46 -14.49 8.32
N GLU A 103 2.83 -14.84 9.47
CA GLU A 103 1.70 -15.76 9.55
C GLU A 103 0.44 -15.00 9.93
N ALA A 104 -0.74 -15.56 9.59
CA ALA A 104 -2.03 -14.88 9.75
C ALA A 104 -2.44 -14.62 11.22
N ASP A 105 -1.88 -15.38 12.15
CA ASP A 105 -2.12 -15.29 13.61
C ASP A 105 -1.13 -14.37 14.33
N HIS A 106 -0.12 -13.84 13.63
CA HIS A 106 0.79 -12.88 14.23
C HIS A 106 0.08 -11.59 14.63
N SER A 107 0.62 -10.88 15.61
CA SER A 107 0.18 -9.54 15.95
C SER A 107 0.71 -8.51 14.94
N ALA A 108 -0.01 -7.39 14.79
CA ALA A 108 0.44 -6.27 13.96
C ALA A 108 1.76 -5.66 14.48
N GLU A 109 2.06 -5.77 15.77
CA GLU A 109 3.34 -5.32 16.34
C GLU A 109 4.52 -6.15 15.82
N VAL A 110 4.36 -7.46 15.68
CA VAL A 110 5.40 -8.37 15.20
C VAL A 110 5.52 -8.32 13.68
N ALA A 111 4.41 -8.34 12.98
CA ALA A 111 4.35 -8.50 11.52
C ALA A 111 4.34 -7.17 10.74
N GLY A 112 3.87 -6.09 11.36
CA GLY A 112 3.45 -4.87 10.67
C GLY A 112 2.03 -4.99 10.12
N ASP A 113 1.27 -3.91 10.14
CA ASP A 113 -0.15 -3.89 9.74
C ASP A 113 -0.35 -4.23 8.27
N GLU A 114 0.42 -3.68 7.34
CA GLU A 114 0.27 -3.96 5.89
C GLU A 114 0.66 -5.40 5.51
N PRO A 115 1.82 -5.95 5.92
CA PRO A 115 2.16 -7.35 5.65
C PRO A 115 1.16 -8.34 6.26
N LEU A 116 0.71 -8.07 7.49
CA LEU A 116 -0.29 -8.91 8.16
C LEU A 116 -1.62 -8.92 7.40
N LEU A 117 -2.08 -7.74 6.96
CA LEU A 117 -3.29 -7.62 6.13
C LEU A 117 -3.17 -8.43 4.84
N ILE A 118 -2.03 -8.35 4.13
CA ILE A 118 -1.81 -9.11 2.90
C ILE A 118 -1.93 -10.62 3.18
N VAL A 119 -1.28 -11.11 4.23
CA VAL A 119 -1.31 -12.54 4.57
C VAL A 119 -2.72 -12.98 4.98
N GLN A 120 -3.40 -12.22 5.84
CA GLN A 120 -4.76 -12.55 6.29
C GLN A 120 -5.78 -12.57 5.15
N ARG A 121 -5.63 -11.70 4.14
CA ARG A 121 -6.52 -11.63 2.98
C ARG A 121 -6.23 -12.71 1.93
N SER A 122 -4.97 -12.99 1.70
CA SER A 122 -4.56 -13.79 0.54
C SER A 122 -3.95 -15.14 0.90
N GLY A 123 -3.44 -15.33 2.12
CA GLY A 123 -2.71 -16.54 2.51
C GLY A 123 -1.43 -16.80 1.70
N VAL A 124 -0.88 -15.78 1.02
CA VAL A 124 0.39 -15.94 0.31
C VAL A 124 1.56 -16.01 1.26
N PRO A 125 2.62 -16.76 0.92
CA PRO A 125 3.87 -16.67 1.64
C PRO A 125 4.43 -15.25 1.57
N LEU A 126 4.69 -14.64 2.72
CA LEU A 126 5.19 -13.29 2.84
C LEU A 126 6.36 -13.22 3.82
N MET A 127 7.44 -12.58 3.37
CA MET A 127 8.64 -12.35 4.17
C MET A 127 8.88 -10.86 4.39
N ILE A 128 9.15 -10.44 5.61
CA ILE A 128 9.56 -9.08 5.91
C ILE A 128 11.06 -9.00 6.23
N ASP A 129 11.71 -8.01 5.65
CA ASP A 129 13.10 -7.63 5.93
C ASP A 129 13.39 -6.25 5.34
N PRO A 130 14.05 -5.33 6.03
CA PRO A 130 14.60 -4.10 5.44
C PRO A 130 15.51 -4.37 4.24
N ASP A 131 16.27 -5.47 4.23
CA ASP A 131 16.99 -5.97 3.05
C ASP A 131 16.10 -6.92 2.24
N ARG A 132 15.45 -6.38 1.19
CA ARG A 132 14.57 -7.15 0.29
C ARG A 132 15.28 -8.33 -0.38
N SER A 133 16.58 -8.20 -0.67
CA SER A 133 17.34 -9.28 -1.30
C SER A 133 17.46 -10.47 -0.37
N ARG A 134 17.66 -10.23 0.93
CA ARG A 134 17.67 -11.26 1.95
C ARG A 134 16.28 -11.88 2.13
N ALA A 135 15.23 -11.06 2.14
CA ALA A 135 13.84 -11.54 2.20
C ALA A 135 13.51 -12.48 1.03
N VAL A 136 13.86 -12.08 -0.21
CA VAL A 136 13.63 -12.91 -1.41
C VAL A 136 14.39 -14.22 -1.34
N LYS A 137 15.67 -14.21 -0.95
CA LYS A 137 16.48 -15.44 -0.78
C LYS A 137 15.83 -16.41 0.21
N ALA A 138 15.42 -15.92 1.37
CA ALA A 138 14.78 -16.73 2.40
C ALA A 138 13.42 -17.28 1.94
N LEU A 139 12.62 -16.47 1.27
CA LEU A 139 11.32 -16.86 0.77
C LEU A 139 11.42 -17.95 -0.30
N LEU A 140 12.33 -17.81 -1.27
CA LEU A 140 12.57 -18.80 -2.33
C LEU A 140 13.20 -20.10 -1.80
N ALA A 141 13.93 -20.04 -0.69
CA ALA A 141 14.46 -21.23 -0.03
C ALA A 141 13.37 -22.02 0.72
N SER A 142 12.29 -21.36 1.13
CA SER A 142 11.19 -22.00 1.88
C SER A 142 10.10 -22.58 0.99
N GLU A 143 9.86 -22.00 -0.19
CA GLU A 143 8.76 -22.39 -1.07
C GLU A 143 9.10 -22.23 -2.56
N PRO A 144 8.61 -23.13 -3.43
CA PRO A 144 8.73 -22.99 -4.87
C PRO A 144 7.73 -21.93 -5.37
N LEU A 145 8.24 -20.79 -5.83
CA LEU A 145 7.46 -19.67 -6.34
C LEU A 145 7.74 -19.43 -7.81
N ASP A 146 6.78 -18.84 -8.51
CA ASP A 146 6.89 -18.46 -9.92
C ASP A 146 7.07 -16.95 -10.09
N LEU A 147 6.65 -16.15 -9.10
CA LEU A 147 6.70 -14.68 -9.12
C LEU A 147 6.86 -14.12 -7.71
N ILE A 148 7.63 -13.05 -7.58
CA ILE A 148 7.75 -12.25 -6.35
C ILE A 148 7.15 -10.87 -6.57
N LEU A 149 6.27 -10.45 -5.65
CA LEU A 149 5.81 -9.07 -5.52
C LEU A 149 6.59 -8.39 -4.41
N SER A 150 7.21 -7.24 -4.69
CA SER A 150 7.92 -6.45 -3.68
C SER A 150 7.10 -5.23 -3.29
N ASP A 151 6.53 -5.27 -2.08
CA ASP A 151 5.75 -4.17 -1.50
C ASP A 151 6.66 -3.03 -1.03
N ASP A 152 6.32 -1.80 -1.45
CA ASP A 152 7.07 -0.56 -1.20
C ASP A 152 8.57 -0.70 -1.50
N GLY A 153 8.87 -1.41 -2.60
CA GLY A 153 10.23 -1.79 -2.99
C GLY A 153 10.95 -0.80 -3.92
N LEU A 154 10.29 0.27 -4.38
CA LEU A 154 10.79 1.13 -5.46
C LEU A 154 12.19 1.71 -5.15
N GLN A 155 12.44 2.15 -3.93
CA GLN A 155 13.72 2.70 -3.48
C GLN A 155 14.76 1.67 -3.03
N HIS A 156 14.42 0.35 -3.09
CA HIS A 156 15.34 -0.72 -2.70
C HIS A 156 16.12 -1.25 -3.90
N TYR A 157 17.13 -0.50 -4.34
CA TYR A 157 17.89 -0.78 -5.56
C TYR A 157 18.83 -2.00 -5.52
N ARG A 158 19.05 -2.61 -4.35
CA ARG A 158 19.86 -3.85 -4.23
C ARG A 158 19.11 -5.11 -4.72
N LEU A 159 17.82 -5.04 -4.94
CA LEU A 159 17.02 -6.10 -5.55
C LEU A 159 16.76 -5.74 -7.01
N ALA A 160 17.25 -6.57 -7.93
CA ALA A 160 16.91 -6.47 -9.34
C ALA A 160 15.39 -6.71 -9.53
N ARG A 161 14.82 -6.09 -10.53
CA ARG A 161 13.39 -6.12 -10.80
C ARG A 161 13.13 -6.20 -12.28
N ASP A 162 12.04 -6.84 -12.64
CA ASP A 162 11.61 -7.06 -14.02
C ASP A 162 10.49 -6.10 -14.41
N LEU A 163 9.66 -5.67 -13.43
CA LEU A 163 8.63 -4.65 -13.61
C LEU A 163 8.59 -3.71 -12.39
N GLU A 164 8.33 -2.43 -12.67
CA GLU A 164 8.10 -1.39 -11.66
C GLU A 164 6.72 -0.74 -11.88
N LEU A 165 5.82 -0.94 -10.93
CA LEU A 165 4.49 -0.36 -10.89
C LEU A 165 4.47 0.78 -9.87
N VAL A 166 4.21 2.01 -10.31
CA VAL A 166 4.19 3.18 -9.45
C VAL A 166 2.76 3.69 -9.27
N LEU A 167 2.35 3.85 -8.03
CA LEU A 167 1.01 4.33 -7.70
C LEU A 167 1.04 5.80 -7.32
N ILE A 168 0.06 6.54 -7.85
CA ILE A 168 -0.19 7.94 -7.54
C ILE A 168 -1.66 8.08 -7.10
N ASP A 169 -1.89 8.81 -6.00
CA ASP A 169 -3.22 9.25 -5.62
C ASP A 169 -3.69 10.33 -6.60
N ALA A 170 -4.74 10.06 -7.39
CA ALA A 170 -5.18 10.95 -8.46
C ALA A 170 -5.68 12.32 -7.95
N ALA A 171 -6.23 12.36 -6.71
CA ALA A 171 -6.72 13.58 -6.09
C ALA A 171 -5.57 14.47 -5.55
N ARG A 172 -4.55 13.84 -4.96
CA ARG A 172 -3.40 14.55 -4.40
C ARG A 172 -2.30 14.83 -5.42
N GLY A 173 -2.19 13.98 -6.44
CA GLY A 173 -1.14 14.07 -7.44
C GLY A 173 0.26 13.97 -6.80
N LEU A 174 1.14 14.81 -7.30
CA LEU A 174 2.55 14.89 -6.85
C LEU A 174 2.79 16.07 -5.89
N GLY A 175 1.72 16.70 -5.38
CA GLY A 175 1.81 17.88 -4.53
C GLY A 175 2.57 19.02 -5.22
N ASN A 176 3.45 19.69 -4.49
CA ASN A 176 4.28 20.78 -5.03
C ASN A 176 5.43 20.30 -5.93
N ARG A 177 5.48 19.01 -6.30
CA ARG A 177 6.47 18.35 -7.18
C ARG A 177 7.92 18.43 -6.67
N ARG A 178 8.12 18.65 -5.38
CA ARG A 178 9.43 18.72 -4.74
C ARG A 178 9.74 17.47 -3.94
N CYS A 179 11.03 17.18 -3.83
CA CYS A 179 11.47 16.08 -2.97
C CYS A 179 11.49 16.50 -1.49
N LEU A 180 11.55 15.49 -0.63
CA LEU A 180 11.76 15.68 0.80
C LEU A 180 13.00 16.55 1.08
N PRO A 181 12.96 17.42 2.10
CA PRO A 181 11.81 17.74 2.97
C PRO A 181 10.95 18.89 2.45
N ALA A 182 11.25 19.50 1.30
CA ALA A 182 10.51 20.64 0.76
C ALA A 182 9.18 20.26 0.08
N GLY A 183 8.96 18.98 -0.17
CA GLY A 183 7.74 18.42 -0.76
C GLY A 183 7.56 16.95 -0.43
N PRO A 184 6.50 16.32 -0.95
CA PRO A 184 6.12 14.96 -0.58
C PRO A 184 6.92 13.88 -1.31
N LEU A 185 7.83 14.21 -2.24
CA LEU A 185 8.45 13.21 -3.11
C LEU A 185 9.64 12.51 -2.45
N ARG A 186 9.63 11.18 -2.47
CA ARG A 186 10.77 10.30 -2.12
C ARG A 186 11.79 10.24 -3.25
N GLU A 187 11.35 10.41 -4.49
CA GLU A 187 12.15 10.45 -5.71
C GLU A 187 11.64 11.56 -6.63
N PRO A 188 12.51 12.18 -7.45
CA PRO A 188 12.09 13.26 -8.33
C PRO A 188 11.10 12.77 -9.40
N VAL A 189 10.28 13.71 -9.92
CA VAL A 189 9.19 13.41 -10.88
C VAL A 189 9.70 12.67 -12.12
N GLU A 190 10.90 12.97 -12.56
CA GLU A 190 11.56 12.34 -13.70
C GLU A 190 11.69 10.81 -13.56
N ARG A 191 11.56 10.29 -12.32
CA ARG A 191 11.54 8.86 -12.07
C ARG A 191 10.39 8.14 -12.78
N LEU A 192 9.27 8.82 -12.98
CA LEU A 192 8.10 8.25 -13.65
C LEU A 192 8.36 7.86 -15.11
N HIS A 193 9.31 8.52 -15.79
CA HIS A 193 9.66 8.17 -17.18
C HIS A 193 10.45 6.88 -17.32
N SER A 194 10.84 6.26 -16.23
CA SER A 194 11.71 5.08 -16.21
C SER A 194 11.11 3.89 -15.49
N VAL A 195 9.84 3.97 -15.14
CA VAL A 195 9.05 2.85 -14.61
C VAL A 195 8.22 2.23 -15.73
N ASP A 196 7.79 0.98 -15.55
CA ASP A 196 7.06 0.25 -16.58
C ASP A 196 5.60 0.68 -16.65
N ALA A 197 4.99 1.03 -15.51
CA ALA A 197 3.63 1.57 -15.48
C ALA A 197 3.40 2.51 -14.30
N VAL A 198 2.58 3.55 -14.55
CA VAL A 198 2.03 4.43 -13.52
C VAL A 198 0.54 4.17 -13.39
N LEU A 199 0.07 3.97 -12.15
CA LEU A 199 -1.34 3.73 -11.85
C LEU A 199 -1.90 4.87 -10.99
N TYR A 200 -2.99 5.47 -11.43
CA TYR A 200 -3.65 6.60 -10.77
C TYR A 200 -4.87 6.13 -9.98
N ASN A 201 -4.73 6.08 -8.65
CA ASN A 201 -5.80 5.68 -7.75
C ASN A 201 -6.89 6.74 -7.64
N GLY A 202 -8.11 6.40 -8.04
CA GLY A 202 -9.27 7.29 -8.05
C GLY A 202 -9.39 8.15 -9.31
N ALA A 203 -8.60 7.87 -10.36
CA ALA A 203 -8.82 8.46 -11.68
C ALA A 203 -10.08 7.88 -12.34
N ALA A 204 -10.83 8.73 -13.03
CA ALA A 204 -12.07 8.32 -13.72
C ALA A 204 -11.80 7.44 -14.96
N SER A 205 -10.66 7.66 -15.62
CA SER A 205 -10.24 6.94 -16.84
C SER A 205 -8.71 6.89 -16.92
N ASP A 206 -8.20 6.05 -17.82
CA ASP A 206 -6.79 6.03 -18.16
C ASP A 206 -6.32 7.39 -18.67
N ARG A 207 -5.03 7.67 -18.48
CA ARG A 207 -4.33 8.88 -18.92
C ARG A 207 -3.32 8.51 -19.98
N GLU A 208 -2.87 9.47 -20.77
CA GLU A 208 -1.81 9.27 -21.75
C GLU A 208 -0.55 8.64 -21.11
N GLU A 209 -0.23 9.02 -19.87
CA GLU A 209 0.97 8.60 -19.14
C GLU A 209 0.71 7.48 -18.13
N GLY A 210 -0.45 6.80 -18.14
CA GLY A 210 -0.71 5.72 -17.19
C GLY A 210 -2.16 5.29 -17.04
N PHE A 211 -2.36 4.27 -16.22
CA PHE A 211 -3.62 3.57 -16.06
C PHE A 211 -4.42 4.07 -14.86
N ALA A 212 -5.73 4.02 -14.98
CA ALA A 212 -6.63 4.27 -13.87
C ALA A 212 -6.84 3.00 -13.03
N PHE A 213 -7.01 3.17 -11.74
CA PHE A 213 -7.66 2.18 -10.88
C PHE A 213 -8.46 2.87 -9.78
N ARG A 214 -9.43 2.17 -9.25
CA ARG A 214 -10.23 2.67 -8.14
C ARG A 214 -10.28 1.63 -7.02
N LEU A 215 -10.54 2.11 -5.82
CA LEU A 215 -10.85 1.27 -4.68
C LEU A 215 -12.37 1.15 -4.57
N GLN A 216 -12.86 -0.07 -4.58
CA GLN A 216 -14.29 -0.37 -4.50
C GLN A 216 -14.60 -1.06 -3.19
N PRO A 217 -15.51 -0.51 -2.36
CA PRO A 217 -16.06 -1.22 -1.21
C PRO A 217 -16.75 -2.51 -1.65
N THR A 218 -16.42 -3.62 -1.00
CA THR A 218 -16.94 -4.95 -1.39
C THR A 218 -17.72 -5.63 -0.29
N ALA A 219 -17.40 -5.37 0.97
CA ALA A 219 -18.11 -5.93 2.10
C ALA A 219 -17.89 -5.09 3.37
N LEU A 220 -18.86 -5.15 4.25
CA LEU A 220 -18.74 -4.77 5.65
C LEU A 220 -18.45 -6.04 6.44
N VAL A 221 -17.37 -6.07 7.21
CA VAL A 221 -16.96 -7.27 7.95
C VAL A 221 -16.94 -6.97 9.43
N ASN A 222 -17.66 -7.76 10.21
CA ASN A 222 -17.66 -7.65 11.66
C ASN A 222 -16.29 -8.10 12.20
N LEU A 223 -15.65 -7.24 12.98
CA LEU A 223 -14.29 -7.50 13.44
C LEU A 223 -14.24 -8.60 14.52
N HIS A 224 -15.29 -8.72 15.32
CA HIS A 224 -15.37 -9.70 16.40
C HIS A 224 -15.73 -11.11 15.90
N SER A 225 -16.78 -11.22 15.06
CA SER A 225 -17.27 -12.51 14.57
C SER A 225 -16.64 -12.96 13.26
N GLY A 226 -16.08 -12.04 12.46
CA GLY A 226 -15.62 -12.30 11.11
C GLY A 226 -16.77 -12.37 10.07
N GLU A 227 -18.02 -12.17 10.48
CA GLU A 227 -19.18 -12.20 9.60
C GLU A 227 -19.06 -11.13 8.51
N ARG A 228 -19.34 -11.54 7.27
CA ARG A 228 -19.32 -10.64 6.09
C ARG A 228 -20.75 -10.27 5.70
N GLN A 229 -21.00 -8.99 5.61
CA GLN A 229 -22.26 -8.39 5.19
C GLN A 229 -22.06 -7.56 3.91
N PRO A 230 -23.10 -7.38 3.09
CA PRO A 230 -23.05 -6.46 1.97
C PRO A 230 -22.83 -5.02 2.46
N VAL A 231 -22.28 -4.16 1.62
CA VAL A 231 -22.09 -2.73 1.95
C VAL A 231 -23.40 -1.97 2.17
N THR A 232 -24.53 -2.58 1.85
CA THR A 232 -25.88 -2.08 2.11
C THR A 232 -26.48 -2.57 3.44
N TYR A 233 -25.69 -3.24 4.28
CA TYR A 233 -26.14 -3.81 5.55
C TYR A 233 -26.69 -2.74 6.51
N PHE A 234 -26.01 -1.63 6.65
CA PHE A 234 -26.55 -0.50 7.38
C PHE A 234 -27.55 0.27 6.53
N PRO A 235 -28.66 0.73 7.13
CA PRO A 235 -29.63 1.55 6.42
C PRO A 235 -29.04 2.87 5.96
N GLN A 236 -29.70 3.53 5.02
CA GLN A 236 -29.37 4.90 4.65
C GLN A 236 -29.44 5.82 5.86
N ASP A 237 -28.57 6.82 5.88
CA ASP A 237 -28.40 7.80 6.96
C ASP A 237 -27.97 7.21 8.32
N GLN A 238 -27.52 5.93 8.33
CA GLN A 238 -26.95 5.35 9.55
C GLN A 238 -25.74 6.16 10.01
N GLN A 239 -25.81 6.64 11.24
CA GLN A 239 -24.66 7.23 11.91
C GLN A 239 -23.68 6.14 12.34
N VAL A 240 -22.41 6.36 12.06
CA VAL A 240 -21.32 5.44 12.44
C VAL A 240 -20.10 6.23 12.92
N HIS A 241 -19.40 5.73 13.92
CA HIS A 241 -18.05 6.22 14.19
C HIS A 241 -17.11 5.72 13.11
N ALA A 242 -16.44 6.63 12.41
CA ALA A 242 -15.55 6.31 11.31
C ALA A 242 -14.08 6.48 11.73
N VAL A 243 -13.33 5.39 11.86
CA VAL A 243 -11.93 5.39 12.31
C VAL A 243 -11.00 5.16 11.14
N ALA A 244 -10.03 6.05 10.95
CA ALA A 244 -9.02 5.91 9.92
C ALA A 244 -7.64 6.42 10.36
N GLY A 245 -6.67 5.50 10.50
CA GLY A 245 -5.26 5.75 10.75
C GLY A 245 -4.41 5.46 9.51
N ILE A 246 -4.73 6.14 8.42
CA ILE A 246 -4.09 5.98 7.12
C ILE A 246 -3.62 7.32 6.54
N GLY A 247 -2.74 7.29 5.55
CA GLY A 247 -2.18 8.51 4.94
C GLY A 247 -3.19 9.46 4.28
N ASN A 248 -4.44 9.03 4.02
CA ASN A 248 -5.53 9.87 3.51
C ASN A 248 -6.87 9.47 4.16
N PRO A 249 -7.12 9.84 5.43
CA PRO A 249 -8.33 9.45 6.13
C PRO A 249 -9.60 10.04 5.48
N GLN A 250 -9.53 11.23 4.89
CA GLN A 250 -10.68 11.86 4.25
C GLN A 250 -11.26 11.01 3.11
N ARG A 251 -10.42 10.29 2.36
CA ARG A 251 -10.91 9.36 1.34
C ARG A 251 -11.81 8.28 1.93
N PHE A 252 -11.45 7.74 3.09
CA PHE A 252 -12.27 6.73 3.77
C PHE A 252 -13.61 7.32 4.20
N PHE A 253 -13.60 8.50 4.81
CA PHE A 253 -14.84 9.16 5.25
C PHE A 253 -15.77 9.47 4.06
N ASN A 254 -15.23 10.03 2.97
CA ASN A 254 -15.99 10.26 1.75
C ASN A 254 -16.55 8.95 1.16
N THR A 255 -15.82 7.83 1.29
CA THR A 255 -16.32 6.53 0.84
C THR A 255 -17.54 6.10 1.64
N LEU A 256 -17.58 6.30 2.96
CA LEU A 256 -18.75 6.00 3.78
C LEU A 256 -19.94 6.91 3.41
N GLU A 257 -19.71 8.19 3.12
CA GLU A 257 -20.74 9.10 2.61
C GLU A 257 -21.33 8.65 1.26
N THR A 258 -20.50 8.11 0.36
CA THR A 258 -21.00 7.53 -0.90
C THR A 258 -21.83 6.27 -0.73
N LEU A 259 -21.70 5.59 0.42
CA LEU A 259 -22.56 4.49 0.84
C LEU A 259 -23.86 4.98 1.53
N HIS A 260 -24.09 6.30 1.54
CA HIS A 260 -25.21 6.96 2.21
C HIS A 260 -25.25 6.78 3.73
N TRP A 261 -24.06 6.65 4.37
CA TRP A 261 -23.93 6.66 5.82
C TRP A 261 -23.51 8.05 6.31
N GLN A 262 -23.74 8.32 7.59
CA GLN A 262 -23.34 9.58 8.25
C GLN A 262 -22.13 9.32 9.14
N PRO A 263 -20.89 9.43 8.63
CA PRO A 263 -19.70 9.18 9.44
C PRO A 263 -19.46 10.30 10.45
N LEU A 264 -19.18 9.92 11.69
CA LEU A 264 -18.54 10.77 12.70
C LEU A 264 -17.03 10.51 12.62
N PRO A 265 -16.23 11.40 12.01
CA PRO A 265 -14.86 11.10 11.62
C PRO A 265 -13.88 11.14 12.80
N HIS A 266 -13.06 10.11 12.95
CA HIS A 266 -11.95 10.00 13.89
C HIS A 266 -10.68 9.67 13.12
N ALA A 267 -9.92 10.71 12.75
CA ALA A 267 -8.65 10.58 12.07
C ALA A 267 -7.51 10.33 13.07
N PHE A 268 -6.74 9.29 12.85
CA PHE A 268 -5.54 8.96 13.61
C PHE A 268 -4.29 9.08 12.74
N ALA A 269 -3.13 9.17 13.37
CA ALA A 269 -1.87 9.10 12.65
C ALA A 269 -1.71 7.71 11.98
N ASP A 270 -1.02 7.68 10.84
CA ASP A 270 -0.68 6.40 10.21
C ASP A 270 0.16 5.54 11.18
N HIS A 271 -0.16 4.26 11.27
CA HIS A 271 0.40 3.31 12.24
C HIS A 271 0.15 3.63 13.74
N ALA A 272 -0.84 4.45 14.06
CA ALA A 272 -1.21 4.70 15.46
C ALA A 272 -1.57 3.38 16.18
N PRO A 273 -1.15 3.22 17.45
CA PRO A 273 -1.64 2.13 18.28
C PRO A 273 -3.08 2.40 18.71
N TYR A 274 -3.86 1.33 18.87
CA TYR A 274 -5.23 1.38 19.37
C TYR A 274 -5.39 0.58 20.64
N SER A 275 -6.37 0.98 21.46
CA SER A 275 -6.90 0.19 22.56
C SER A 275 -8.43 0.34 22.60
N ALA A 276 -9.10 -0.51 23.37
CA ALA A 276 -10.55 -0.45 23.52
C ALA A 276 -11.01 0.91 24.09
N GLU A 277 -10.24 1.49 24.99
CA GLU A 277 -10.52 2.80 25.62
C GLU A 277 -10.43 3.94 24.60
N VAL A 278 -9.40 3.93 23.75
CA VAL A 278 -9.17 4.94 22.71
C VAL A 278 -10.28 4.93 21.66
N LEU A 279 -10.88 3.77 21.42
CA LEU A 279 -11.96 3.58 20.46
C LEU A 279 -13.36 3.57 21.08
N SER A 280 -13.49 3.94 22.35
CA SER A 280 -14.78 4.12 23.03
C SER A 280 -15.30 5.53 22.81
N PHE A 281 -16.31 5.67 21.95
CA PHE A 281 -16.90 6.96 21.59
C PHE A 281 -18.31 7.11 22.14
N THR A 282 -18.79 8.36 22.27
CA THR A 282 -20.15 8.72 22.67
C THR A 282 -20.79 9.57 21.58
N PRO A 283 -22.05 9.31 21.18
CA PRO A 283 -22.95 8.25 21.66
C PRO A 283 -22.50 6.85 21.22
N SER A 284 -23.08 5.80 21.83
CA SER A 284 -22.79 4.41 21.39
C SER A 284 -23.41 4.18 20.01
N LEU A 285 -22.56 3.99 18.99
CA LEU A 285 -22.92 3.76 17.58
C LEU A 285 -22.01 2.67 17.02
N PRO A 286 -22.40 2.01 15.92
CA PRO A 286 -21.48 1.12 15.21
C PRO A 286 -20.19 1.84 14.85
N LEU A 287 -19.07 1.15 15.05
CA LEU A 287 -17.75 1.66 14.66
C LEU A 287 -17.31 1.00 13.37
N VAL A 288 -16.98 1.81 12.37
CA VAL A 288 -16.46 1.34 11.08
C VAL A 288 -15.05 1.88 10.89
N MET A 289 -14.11 0.98 10.64
CA MET A 289 -12.70 1.34 10.44
C MET A 289 -12.17 0.87 9.09
N THR A 290 -10.98 1.34 8.73
CA THR A 290 -10.29 0.79 7.56
C THR A 290 -9.82 -0.63 7.85
N GLU A 291 -9.66 -1.44 6.81
CA GLU A 291 -9.16 -2.81 6.95
C GLU A 291 -7.73 -2.85 7.51
N LYS A 292 -6.89 -1.85 7.17
CA LYS A 292 -5.54 -1.68 7.74
C LYS A 292 -5.58 -1.43 9.25
N ASP A 293 -6.55 -0.68 9.73
CA ASP A 293 -6.71 -0.42 11.17
C ASP A 293 -7.28 -1.64 11.90
N ALA A 294 -8.16 -2.38 11.24
CA ALA A 294 -8.81 -3.56 11.79
C ALA A 294 -7.81 -4.66 12.24
N VAL A 295 -6.69 -4.86 11.52
CA VAL A 295 -5.69 -5.87 11.90
C VAL A 295 -5.04 -5.58 13.26
N LYS A 296 -5.04 -4.30 13.71
CA LYS A 296 -4.51 -3.89 15.01
C LYS A 296 -5.51 -4.08 16.14
N CYS A 297 -6.80 -4.19 15.82
CA CYS A 297 -7.90 -4.16 16.80
C CYS A 297 -8.52 -5.54 17.09
N ARG A 298 -8.16 -6.59 16.34
CA ARG A 298 -8.80 -7.92 16.44
C ARG A 298 -8.78 -8.52 17.86
N ALA A 299 -7.67 -8.34 18.60
CA ALA A 299 -7.49 -8.93 19.91
C ALA A 299 -8.46 -8.38 20.99
N PHE A 300 -9.05 -7.19 20.75
CA PHE A 300 -9.95 -6.52 21.70
C PHE A 300 -11.23 -6.00 21.01
N ALA A 301 -11.56 -6.59 19.85
CA ALA A 301 -12.73 -6.21 19.05
C ALA A 301 -14.05 -6.34 19.84
N GLN A 302 -14.92 -5.35 19.70
CA GLN A 302 -16.25 -5.35 20.26
C GLN A 302 -17.29 -5.84 19.23
N PRO A 303 -18.48 -6.31 19.64
CA PRO A 303 -19.47 -6.88 18.73
C PRO A 303 -20.00 -5.91 17.66
N ASP A 304 -19.97 -4.60 17.91
CA ASP A 304 -20.44 -3.54 17.01
C ASP A 304 -19.31 -2.88 16.20
N TRP A 305 -18.11 -3.49 16.18
CA TRP A 305 -16.97 -3.01 15.41
C TRP A 305 -16.88 -3.72 14.06
N TRP A 306 -16.74 -2.91 13.03
CA TRP A 306 -16.72 -3.35 11.65
C TRP A 306 -15.52 -2.75 10.91
N TYR A 307 -15.11 -3.40 9.84
CA TYR A 307 -14.24 -2.77 8.86
C TYR A 307 -14.85 -2.85 7.46
N LEU A 308 -14.55 -1.84 6.65
CA LEU A 308 -14.93 -1.80 5.25
C LEU A 308 -13.84 -2.47 4.42
N ALA A 309 -14.12 -3.65 3.88
CA ALA A 309 -13.23 -4.32 2.93
C ALA A 309 -13.29 -3.59 1.59
N VAL A 310 -12.12 -3.31 1.01
CA VAL A 310 -12.00 -2.65 -0.29
C VAL A 310 -11.10 -3.45 -1.20
N ASP A 311 -11.49 -3.56 -2.49
CA ASP A 311 -10.70 -4.20 -3.52
C ASP A 311 -10.25 -3.16 -4.56
N ALA A 312 -9.06 -3.36 -5.13
CA ALA A 312 -8.63 -2.59 -6.27
C ALA A 312 -9.34 -3.08 -7.54
N VAL A 313 -9.81 -2.14 -8.34
CA VAL A 313 -10.39 -2.39 -9.65
C VAL A 313 -9.58 -1.59 -10.68
N PRO A 314 -8.53 -2.18 -11.24
CA PRO A 314 -7.76 -1.57 -12.33
C PRO A 314 -8.57 -1.46 -13.60
N SER A 315 -8.17 -0.54 -14.49
CA SER A 315 -8.77 -0.41 -15.82
C SER A 315 -8.52 -1.66 -16.67
N PRO A 316 -9.42 -1.98 -17.62
CA PRO A 316 -9.21 -3.09 -18.55
C PRO A 316 -7.90 -2.97 -19.35
N ALA A 317 -7.48 -1.75 -19.66
CA ALA A 317 -6.22 -1.52 -20.36
C ALA A 317 -5.01 -1.91 -19.50
N PHE A 318 -5.02 -1.63 -18.18
CA PHE A 318 -3.97 -2.10 -17.29
C PHE A 318 -3.96 -3.63 -17.20
N VAL A 319 -5.12 -4.28 -17.10
CA VAL A 319 -5.22 -5.74 -17.04
C VAL A 319 -4.57 -6.36 -18.29
N ALA A 320 -4.97 -5.93 -19.48
CA ALA A 320 -4.42 -6.42 -20.74
C ALA A 320 -2.92 -6.17 -20.90
N TRP A 321 -2.46 -4.98 -20.45
CA TRP A 321 -1.03 -4.65 -20.42
C TRP A 321 -0.27 -5.59 -19.47
N PHE A 322 -0.78 -5.80 -18.26
CA PHE A 322 -0.13 -6.64 -17.26
C PHE A 322 -0.08 -8.11 -17.70
N ASP A 323 -1.15 -8.64 -18.31
CA ASP A 323 -1.16 -9.99 -18.90
C ASP A 323 -0.07 -10.14 -19.97
N THR A 324 0.09 -9.13 -20.83
CA THR A 324 1.16 -9.11 -21.83
C THR A 324 2.54 -9.15 -21.18
N GLN A 325 2.75 -8.40 -20.08
CA GLN A 325 4.03 -8.46 -19.35
C GLN A 325 4.26 -9.81 -18.68
N LEU A 326 3.23 -10.40 -18.07
CA LEU A 326 3.33 -11.74 -17.46
C LEU A 326 3.71 -12.80 -18.50
N MET A 327 3.08 -12.81 -19.69
CA MET A 327 3.43 -13.71 -20.78
C MET A 327 4.89 -13.54 -21.23
N ARG A 328 5.39 -12.31 -21.28
CA ARG A 328 6.79 -12.02 -21.63
C ARG A 328 7.77 -12.54 -20.56
N LEU A 329 7.43 -12.40 -19.29
CA LEU A 329 8.29 -12.80 -18.18
C LEU A 329 8.25 -14.31 -17.90
N LEU A 330 7.12 -14.96 -18.18
CA LEU A 330 6.86 -16.35 -17.85
C LEU A 330 6.33 -17.14 -19.07
N PRO A 331 7.06 -17.14 -20.21
CA PRO A 331 6.55 -17.72 -21.47
C PRO A 331 6.25 -19.21 -21.38
N ASN A 332 6.94 -19.96 -20.50
CA ASN A 332 6.76 -21.40 -20.34
C ASN A 332 5.67 -21.78 -19.31
N ARG A 333 5.03 -20.83 -18.67
CA ARG A 333 4.04 -21.05 -17.62
C ARG A 333 2.63 -20.63 -18.03
N LEU A 334 2.51 -19.70 -18.97
CA LEU A 334 1.25 -19.03 -19.35
C LEU A 334 0.86 -19.35 -20.82
N LEU A 335 1.39 -20.40 -21.40
CA LEU A 335 0.88 -20.88 -22.70
C LEU A 335 -0.47 -21.57 -22.47
N PRO A 336 -1.52 -21.24 -23.29
CA PRO A 336 -2.83 -21.82 -23.19
C PRO A 336 -2.84 -23.33 -23.43
#